data_fdbc46eebdcd90523631a14954ea5d58
#
_entry.id   fdbc46eebdcd90523631a14954ea5d58
#
_cell.length_a   1.000
_cell.length_b   1.000
_cell.length_c   1.000
_cell.angle_alpha   90.00
_cell.angle_beta   90.00
_cell.angle_gamma   90.00
#
_symmetry.space_group_name_H-M   'P 1'
#
loop_
_entity.id
_entity.type
_entity.pdbx_description
1 polymer ?
#
loop_
_entity_poly.entity_id
_entity_poly.type
_entity_poly.pdbx_seq_one_letter_code
_entity_poly.pdbx_strand_id
1 'polypeptide(L)'
;VLGISFLFLIISIVVGCGTGKEAEIKKSFEKTLSMYPIKNLEDLYDKEGYRDDQFDKNDKGTWIVRSSMSIQSNGKDMNIKGMVLYMNRNTRTTNGYYYVDVIEREDKGIHRDNEKRYPVKMVDNKIIPTKEIKDEKIKKEIENFKFFVQYGDFKDLSKYKDGDISYNPEVPSYSAKYQLTNDDYNVKQLRKRYNIPTNKAPKLLLKGTGNLKGSSIGYKKIEFTFVEKKGENIYFSDGLHFNPSEDK
;
A
#
# COMPACT_ATOMS: atom_id res chain seq x y z
N VAL A 1 -20.08 -51.89 -46.50
CA VAL A 1 -19.07 -51.60 -45.49
C VAL A 1 -19.27 -50.18 -45.02
N LEU A 2 -19.94 -50.01 -43.87
CA LEU A 2 -20.19 -48.72 -43.22
C LEU A 2 -18.96 -48.37 -42.37
N GLY A 3 -18.25 -47.30 -42.71
CA GLY A 3 -17.23 -46.67 -41.86
C GLY A 3 -17.85 -45.65 -40.92
N ILE A 4 -17.98 -45.98 -39.65
CA ILE A 4 -18.42 -45.04 -38.60
C ILE A 4 -17.18 -44.22 -38.19
N SER A 5 -17.18 -42.96 -38.60
CA SER A 5 -16.17 -41.98 -38.17
C SER A 5 -16.53 -41.49 -36.76
N PHE A 6 -15.78 -41.92 -35.78
CA PHE A 6 -15.88 -41.45 -34.39
C PHE A 6 -15.22 -40.07 -34.29
N LEU A 7 -16.02 -39.01 -34.33
CA LEU A 7 -15.54 -37.66 -34.07
C LEU A 7 -15.37 -37.49 -32.55
N PHE A 8 -14.12 -37.61 -32.09
CA PHE A 8 -13.79 -37.26 -30.70
C PHE A 8 -13.93 -35.76 -30.53
N LEU A 9 -14.99 -35.33 -29.92
CA LEU A 9 -15.18 -33.98 -29.45
C LEU A 9 -14.33 -33.81 -28.20
N ILE A 10 -13.09 -33.27 -28.37
CA ILE A 10 -12.26 -32.80 -27.26
C ILE A 10 -12.91 -31.50 -26.79
N ILE A 11 -13.83 -31.61 -25.84
CA ILE A 11 -14.28 -30.46 -25.05
C ILE A 11 -13.10 -30.09 -24.15
N SER A 12 -12.34 -29.11 -24.59
CA SER A 12 -11.36 -28.45 -23.73
C SER A 12 -12.10 -27.77 -22.58
N ILE A 13 -12.15 -28.44 -21.43
CA ILE A 13 -12.61 -27.84 -20.18
C ILE A 13 -11.51 -26.88 -19.75
N VAL A 14 -11.50 -25.67 -20.34
CA VAL A 14 -10.77 -24.51 -19.87
C VAL A 14 -11.72 -23.68 -19.00
N VAL A 15 -12.32 -24.30 -17.99
CA VAL A 15 -13.16 -23.59 -17.03
C VAL A 15 -12.83 -24.11 -15.65
N GLY A 16 -12.11 -23.34 -14.89
CA GLY A 16 -12.00 -23.61 -13.45
C GLY A 16 -10.73 -23.16 -12.72
N CYS A 17 -9.60 -22.94 -13.40
CA CYS A 17 -8.41 -22.48 -12.68
C CYS A 17 -8.42 -20.99 -12.34
N GLY A 18 -9.09 -20.14 -13.13
CA GLY A 18 -9.13 -18.69 -12.90
C GLY A 18 -10.02 -18.29 -11.72
N THR A 19 -11.23 -18.79 -11.66
CA THR A 19 -12.21 -18.38 -10.64
C THR A 19 -11.83 -18.77 -9.21
N GLY A 20 -11.21 -19.95 -9.02
CA GLY A 20 -10.72 -20.39 -7.71
C GLY A 20 -9.56 -19.54 -7.20
N LYS A 21 -8.63 -19.19 -8.08
CA LYS A 21 -7.47 -18.36 -7.72
C LYS A 21 -7.85 -16.92 -7.43
N GLU A 22 -8.77 -16.36 -8.20
CA GLU A 22 -9.30 -15.02 -7.94
C GLU A 22 -10.01 -14.93 -6.59
N ALA A 23 -10.81 -15.92 -6.24
CA ALA A 23 -11.47 -15.99 -4.95
C ALA A 23 -10.46 -16.12 -3.80
N GLU A 24 -9.37 -16.89 -3.98
CA GLU A 24 -8.29 -17.02 -3.01
C GLU A 24 -7.58 -15.67 -2.80
N ILE A 25 -7.28 -14.94 -3.88
CA ILE A 25 -6.65 -13.61 -3.84
C ILE A 25 -7.55 -12.61 -3.10
N LYS A 26 -8.83 -12.53 -3.46
CA LYS A 26 -9.80 -11.66 -2.78
C LYS A 26 -9.84 -11.95 -1.28
N LYS A 27 -9.96 -13.22 -0.91
CA LYS A 27 -9.98 -13.64 0.51
C LYS A 27 -8.69 -13.28 1.24
N SER A 28 -7.53 -13.37 0.57
CA SER A 28 -6.24 -12.95 1.15
C SER A 28 -6.22 -11.44 1.43
N PHE A 29 -6.72 -10.61 0.50
CA PHE A 29 -6.83 -9.17 0.73
C PHE A 29 -7.84 -8.84 1.83
N GLU A 30 -9.02 -9.45 1.85
CA GLU A 30 -10.03 -9.27 2.89
C GLU A 30 -9.44 -9.54 4.29
N LYS A 31 -8.76 -10.67 4.45
CA LYS A 31 -8.10 -11.04 5.71
C LYS A 31 -7.08 -9.99 6.15
N THR A 32 -6.26 -9.49 5.22
CA THR A 32 -5.22 -8.51 5.54
C THR A 32 -5.82 -7.14 5.85
N LEU A 33 -6.80 -6.71 5.08
CA LEU A 33 -7.39 -5.40 5.20
C LEU A 33 -8.44 -5.29 6.31
N SER A 34 -8.90 -6.44 6.85
CA SER A 34 -9.79 -6.46 8.00
C SER A 34 -9.18 -5.83 9.27
N MET A 35 -7.83 -5.70 9.31
CA MET A 35 -7.17 -5.00 10.41
C MET A 35 -7.34 -3.48 10.37
N TYR A 36 -7.73 -2.90 9.23
CA TYR A 36 -7.97 -1.46 9.12
C TYR A 36 -9.32 -1.06 9.72
N PRO A 37 -9.40 0.01 10.52
CA PRO A 37 -8.29 0.87 10.96
C PRO A 37 -7.57 0.36 12.21
N ILE A 38 -6.26 0.59 12.31
CA ILE A 38 -5.47 0.51 13.54
C ILE A 38 -5.33 1.93 14.08
N LYS A 39 -6.23 2.35 14.94
CA LYS A 39 -6.28 3.74 15.44
C LYS A 39 -5.06 4.12 16.29
N ASN A 40 -4.60 3.20 17.12
CA ASN A 40 -3.37 3.33 17.88
C ASN A 40 -2.27 2.52 17.19
N LEU A 41 -1.26 3.20 16.64
CA LEU A 41 -0.15 2.52 15.97
C LEU A 41 0.65 1.61 16.91
N GLU A 42 0.70 1.91 18.22
CA GLU A 42 1.40 1.08 19.19
C GLU A 42 0.83 -0.34 19.33
N ASP A 43 -0.42 -0.55 18.88
CA ASP A 43 -1.02 -1.90 18.79
C ASP A 43 -0.24 -2.82 17.84
N LEU A 44 0.57 -2.24 16.91
CA LEU A 44 1.45 -3.01 16.02
C LEU A 44 2.61 -3.69 16.76
N TYR A 45 3.03 -3.20 17.92
CA TYR A 45 4.06 -3.87 18.72
C TYR A 45 3.61 -5.27 19.18
N ASP A 46 2.31 -5.48 19.32
CA ASP A 46 1.72 -6.73 19.79
C ASP A 46 1.17 -7.61 18.64
N LYS A 47 1.28 -7.13 17.39
CA LYS A 47 0.85 -7.88 16.20
C LYS A 47 2.03 -8.59 15.55
N GLU A 48 1.84 -9.89 15.31
CA GLU A 48 2.78 -10.71 14.53
C GLU A 48 2.51 -10.54 13.04
N GLY A 49 3.60 -10.44 12.25
CA GLY A 49 3.54 -10.45 10.79
C GLY A 49 3.87 -11.83 10.21
N TYR A 50 3.93 -11.90 8.88
CA TYR A 50 4.33 -13.13 8.20
C TYR A 50 5.81 -13.42 8.42
N ARG A 51 6.11 -14.69 8.73
CA ARG A 51 7.47 -15.24 8.84
C ARG A 51 7.63 -16.42 7.90
N ASP A 52 8.79 -16.53 7.29
CA ASP A 52 9.24 -17.73 6.59
C ASP A 52 10.10 -18.63 7.50
N ASP A 53 10.69 -19.67 6.95
CA ASP A 53 11.48 -20.63 7.72
C ASP A 53 12.92 -20.16 8.04
N GLN A 54 13.33 -18.98 7.52
CA GLN A 54 14.70 -18.47 7.61
C GLN A 54 14.88 -17.29 8.59
N PHE A 55 13.97 -17.07 9.49
CA PHE A 55 14.02 -15.97 10.45
C PHE A 55 14.61 -16.38 11.81
N ASP A 56 15.17 -15.41 12.53
CA ASP A 56 15.59 -15.60 13.93
C ASP A 56 14.33 -15.67 14.82
N LYS A 57 14.11 -16.80 15.50
CA LYS A 57 12.96 -17.03 16.37
C LYS A 57 12.92 -16.12 17.60
N ASN A 58 14.09 -15.59 18.01
CA ASN A 58 14.19 -14.68 19.15
C ASN A 58 13.93 -13.22 18.78
N ASP A 59 13.97 -12.87 17.49
CA ASP A 59 13.66 -11.56 17.00
C ASP A 59 12.15 -11.41 16.78
N LYS A 60 11.52 -10.43 17.45
CA LYS A 60 10.09 -10.14 17.28
C LYS A 60 9.77 -9.40 15.98
N GLY A 61 10.79 -8.94 15.26
CA GLY A 61 10.65 -8.24 14.01
C GLY A 61 10.24 -6.77 14.13
N THR A 62 10.14 -6.14 12.98
CA THR A 62 9.86 -4.71 12.83
C THR A 62 8.72 -4.48 11.85
N TRP A 63 7.74 -3.67 12.23
CA TRP A 63 6.75 -3.14 11.30
C TRP A 63 7.27 -1.87 10.62
N ILE A 64 7.10 -1.78 9.31
CA ILE A 64 7.37 -0.58 8.53
C ILE A 64 6.03 -0.06 8.03
N VAL A 65 5.67 1.14 8.48
CA VAL A 65 4.42 1.83 8.11
C VAL A 65 4.76 3.01 7.23
N ARG A 66 4.13 3.10 6.06
CA ARG A 66 4.40 4.17 5.11
C ARG A 66 3.09 4.69 4.51
N SER A 67 2.96 6.02 4.43
CA SER A 67 1.90 6.66 3.65
C SER A 67 2.45 7.89 2.94
N SER A 68 2.06 8.09 1.69
CA SER A 68 2.51 9.25 0.91
C SER A 68 1.48 9.69 -0.12
N MET A 69 1.48 10.99 -0.40
CA MET A 69 0.72 11.62 -1.47
C MET A 69 1.67 12.19 -2.51
N SER A 70 1.47 11.83 -3.78
CA SER A 70 2.25 12.28 -4.92
C SER A 70 1.37 13.08 -5.86
N ILE A 71 1.79 14.31 -6.18
CA ILE A 71 1.04 15.22 -7.03
C ILE A 71 1.98 15.79 -8.10
N GLN A 72 1.70 15.48 -9.36
CA GLN A 72 2.27 16.10 -10.52
C GLN A 72 1.15 16.70 -11.37
N SER A 73 1.08 18.02 -11.42
CA SER A 73 0.20 18.72 -12.37
C SER A 73 0.86 18.78 -13.76
N ASN A 74 0.04 18.92 -14.80
CA ASN A 74 0.52 18.90 -16.20
C ASN A 74 1.72 19.82 -16.43
N GLY A 75 2.84 19.23 -16.86
CA GLY A 75 4.07 19.95 -17.17
C GLY A 75 4.87 20.48 -15.98
N LYS A 76 4.48 20.16 -14.73
CA LYS A 76 5.18 20.56 -13.50
C LYS A 76 5.98 19.40 -12.90
N ASP A 77 6.83 19.73 -11.93
CA ASP A 77 7.55 18.78 -11.12
C ASP A 77 6.60 17.93 -10.28
N MET A 78 7.01 16.72 -9.97
CA MET A 78 6.26 15.87 -9.05
C MET A 78 6.65 16.19 -7.61
N ASN A 79 5.67 16.55 -6.82
CA ASN A 79 5.83 16.77 -5.38
C ASN A 79 5.31 15.55 -4.62
N ILE A 80 6.14 14.98 -3.77
CA ILE A 80 5.80 13.83 -2.93
C ILE A 80 5.97 14.25 -1.46
N LYS A 81 4.96 13.99 -0.66
CA LYS A 81 5.02 14.16 0.79
C LYS A 81 4.56 12.89 1.47
N GLY A 82 5.30 12.45 2.45
CA GLY A 82 4.97 11.23 3.16
C GLY A 82 5.76 11.03 4.44
N MET A 83 5.46 9.93 5.12
CA MET A 83 6.16 9.51 6.32
C MET A 83 6.39 8.01 6.30
N VAL A 84 7.52 7.61 6.87
CA VAL A 84 7.86 6.22 7.14
C VAL A 84 8.16 6.08 8.62
N LEU A 85 7.61 5.06 9.26
CA LEU A 85 7.96 4.65 10.62
C LEU A 85 8.49 3.23 10.62
N TYR A 86 9.53 3.00 11.40
CA TYR A 86 10.12 1.70 11.72
C TYR A 86 9.79 1.41 13.17
N MET A 87 8.92 0.45 13.40
CA MET A 87 8.38 0.09 14.70
C MET A 87 9.00 -1.21 15.18
N ASN A 88 10.09 -1.11 15.94
CA ASN A 88 10.81 -2.26 16.46
C ASN A 88 10.04 -2.90 17.61
N ARG A 89 9.62 -4.16 17.44
CA ARG A 89 8.82 -4.91 18.43
C ARG A 89 9.66 -5.43 19.59
N ASN A 90 10.98 -5.64 19.41
CA ASN A 90 11.86 -6.10 20.47
C ASN A 90 12.01 -5.04 21.55
N THR A 91 12.22 -3.80 21.14
CA THR A 91 12.46 -2.66 22.03
C THR A 91 11.20 -1.85 22.31
N ARG A 92 10.10 -2.09 21.57
CA ARG A 92 8.87 -1.28 21.57
C ARG A 92 9.18 0.21 21.33
N THR A 93 10.07 0.48 20.42
CA THR A 93 10.46 1.84 20.01
C THR A 93 10.12 2.08 18.55
N THR A 94 9.78 3.32 18.23
CA THR A 94 9.49 3.74 16.87
C THR A 94 10.31 4.95 16.52
N ASN A 95 11.00 4.87 15.39
CA ASN A 95 11.66 5.98 14.72
C ASN A 95 11.30 6.00 13.24
N GLY A 96 11.65 7.08 12.57
CA GLY A 96 11.39 7.23 11.15
C GLY A 96 11.67 8.63 10.66
N TYR A 97 11.02 8.99 9.58
CA TYR A 97 11.16 10.33 9.01
C TYR A 97 9.92 10.74 8.20
N TYR A 98 9.60 12.01 8.28
CA TYR A 98 8.76 12.69 7.31
C TYR A 98 9.63 13.16 6.15
N TYR A 99 9.14 13.08 4.93
CA TYR A 99 9.89 13.51 3.75
C TYR A 99 9.06 14.37 2.81
N VAL A 100 9.76 15.30 2.18
CA VAL A 100 9.29 16.09 1.07
C VAL A 100 10.27 15.89 -0.07
N ASP A 101 9.77 15.37 -1.16
CA ASP A 101 10.56 15.07 -2.34
C ASP A 101 10.01 15.83 -3.55
N VAL A 102 10.88 16.44 -4.32
CA VAL A 102 10.55 17.14 -5.56
C VAL A 102 11.34 16.51 -6.68
N ILE A 103 10.65 15.75 -7.53
CA ILE A 103 11.24 15.15 -8.72
C ILE A 103 11.11 16.17 -9.86
N GLU A 104 12.22 16.83 -10.15
CA GLU A 104 12.32 17.82 -11.23
C GLU A 104 12.28 17.14 -12.60
N ARG A 105 11.51 17.72 -13.51
CA ARG A 105 11.44 17.28 -14.89
C ARG A 105 12.46 18.02 -15.71
N GLU A 106 13.53 17.35 -16.11
CA GLU A 106 14.46 17.90 -17.10
C GLU A 106 13.98 17.57 -18.54
N ASP A 107 14.24 18.48 -19.49
CA ASP A 107 13.87 18.33 -20.92
C ASP A 107 14.49 17.09 -21.59
N LYS A 108 15.52 16.52 -20.98
CA LYS A 108 16.24 15.31 -21.44
C LYS A 108 15.79 14.01 -20.76
N GLY A 109 14.71 14.02 -19.96
CA GLY A 109 14.21 12.83 -19.29
C GLY A 109 15.02 12.41 -18.05
N ILE A 110 15.97 13.21 -17.60
CA ILE A 110 16.70 13.01 -16.35
C ILE A 110 15.86 13.61 -15.23
N HIS A 111 15.52 12.80 -14.23
CA HIS A 111 14.83 13.26 -13.04
C HIS A 111 15.85 13.49 -11.93
N ARG A 112 15.88 14.70 -11.37
CA ARG A 112 16.59 14.98 -10.12
C ARG A 112 15.66 14.78 -8.96
N ASP A 113 16.10 13.98 -8.01
CA ASP A 113 15.46 13.72 -6.76
C ASP A 113 16.01 14.69 -5.70
N ASN A 114 15.16 15.55 -5.16
CA ASN A 114 15.50 16.55 -4.13
C ASN A 114 14.77 16.24 -2.83
N GLU A 115 15.00 15.05 -2.29
CA GLU A 115 14.38 14.61 -1.05
C GLU A 115 14.96 15.31 0.18
N LYS A 116 14.08 15.91 0.99
CA LYS A 116 14.40 16.42 2.34
C LYS A 116 13.74 15.52 3.38
N ARG A 117 14.51 15.01 4.32
CA ARG A 117 14.05 14.17 5.42
C ARG A 117 14.08 14.91 6.75
N TYR A 118 13.01 14.74 7.52
CA TYR A 118 12.83 15.29 8.85
C TYR A 118 12.68 14.11 9.81
N PRO A 119 13.70 13.77 10.61
CA PRO A 119 13.66 12.62 11.49
C PRO A 119 12.61 12.79 12.58
N VAL A 120 11.87 11.70 12.85
CA VAL A 120 10.80 11.64 13.83
C VAL A 120 10.94 10.42 14.71
N LYS A 121 10.29 10.47 15.89
CA LYS A 121 10.00 9.32 16.74
C LYS A 121 8.52 9.29 17.06
N MET A 122 8.03 8.17 17.57
CA MET A 122 6.67 8.07 18.10
C MET A 122 6.72 7.73 19.58
N VAL A 123 5.94 8.45 20.39
CA VAL A 123 5.76 8.23 21.83
C VAL A 123 4.28 8.44 22.14
N ASP A 124 3.67 7.51 22.84
CA ASP A 124 2.24 7.55 23.20
C ASP A 124 1.33 7.83 21.98
N ASN A 125 1.59 7.12 20.89
CA ASN A 125 0.89 7.28 19.60
C ASN A 125 0.96 8.69 19.00
N LYS A 126 1.93 9.53 19.45
CA LYS A 126 2.19 10.87 18.92
C LYS A 126 3.50 10.89 18.17
N ILE A 127 3.50 11.52 17.00
CA ILE A 127 4.71 11.70 16.18
C ILE A 127 5.39 13.00 16.62
N ILE A 128 6.67 12.89 16.96
CA ILE A 128 7.48 13.97 17.51
C ILE A 128 8.75 14.12 16.66
N PRO A 129 9.02 15.31 16.09
CA PRO A 129 10.31 15.60 15.47
C PRO A 129 11.47 15.40 16.45
N THR A 130 12.56 14.77 16.00
CA THR A 130 13.75 14.55 16.84
C THR A 130 14.79 15.68 16.71
N LYS A 131 14.58 16.60 15.76
CA LYS A 131 15.38 17.81 15.55
C LYS A 131 14.45 19.01 15.44
N GLU A 132 14.98 20.20 15.75
CA GLU A 132 14.26 21.45 15.57
C GLU A 132 13.88 21.65 14.09
N ILE A 133 12.62 22.01 13.86
CA ILE A 133 12.06 22.31 12.54
C ILE A 133 11.68 23.78 12.53
N LYS A 134 12.43 24.59 11.76
CA LYS A 134 12.20 26.04 11.64
C LYS A 134 10.96 26.38 10.81
N ASP A 135 10.58 25.49 9.88
CA ASP A 135 9.38 25.65 9.05
C ASP A 135 8.15 25.19 9.82
N GLU A 136 7.38 26.15 10.35
CA GLU A 136 6.17 25.88 11.13
C GLU A 136 5.11 25.11 10.34
N LYS A 137 5.07 25.25 9.02
CA LYS A 137 4.15 24.47 8.17
C LYS A 137 4.52 23.01 8.17
N ILE A 138 5.80 22.70 7.93
CA ILE A 138 6.31 21.33 7.94
C ILE A 138 6.14 20.71 9.34
N LYS A 139 6.43 21.48 10.40
CA LYS A 139 6.25 21.02 11.78
C LYS A 139 4.79 20.58 12.03
N LYS A 140 3.83 21.42 11.64
CA LYS A 140 2.39 21.11 11.77
C LYS A 140 1.97 19.91 10.90
N GLU A 141 2.52 19.79 9.68
CA GLU A 141 2.27 18.64 8.81
C GLU A 141 2.75 17.33 9.48
N ILE A 142 3.89 17.34 10.15
CA ILE A 142 4.44 16.18 10.88
C ILE A 142 3.58 15.84 12.12
N GLU A 143 3.31 16.82 12.98
CA GLU A 143 2.58 16.60 14.23
C GLU A 143 1.15 16.12 14.01
N ASN A 144 0.53 16.53 12.90
CA ASN A 144 -0.84 16.14 12.54
C ASN A 144 -0.89 14.97 11.54
N PHE A 145 0.25 14.39 11.18
CA PHE A 145 0.27 13.30 10.21
C PHE A 145 -0.50 12.09 10.73
N LYS A 146 -1.29 11.50 9.85
CA LYS A 146 -2.00 10.23 10.10
C LYS A 146 -1.72 9.27 8.97
N PHE A 147 -1.24 8.09 9.32
CA PHE A 147 -1.08 7.00 8.37
C PHE A 147 -2.44 6.48 7.92
N PHE A 148 -2.52 6.02 6.70
CA PHE A 148 -3.77 5.50 6.15
C PHE A 148 -4.31 4.31 6.98
N VAL A 149 -3.43 3.47 7.50
CA VAL A 149 -3.80 2.37 8.38
C VAL A 149 -4.60 2.81 9.62
N GLN A 150 -4.49 4.09 10.05
CA GLN A 150 -5.22 4.61 11.20
C GLN A 150 -6.66 5.02 10.90
N TYR A 151 -7.02 5.22 9.62
CA TYR A 151 -8.35 5.72 9.23
C TYR A 151 -8.96 5.04 8.01
N GLY A 152 -8.20 4.27 7.24
CA GLY A 152 -8.72 3.49 6.12
C GLY A 152 -9.73 2.43 6.60
N ASP A 153 -10.73 2.14 5.80
CA ASP A 153 -11.76 1.13 6.12
C ASP A 153 -12.03 0.25 4.90
N PHE A 154 -11.82 -1.05 5.07
CA PHE A 154 -12.04 -2.07 4.04
C PHE A 154 -12.96 -3.19 4.54
N LYS A 155 -13.86 -2.89 5.47
CA LYS A 155 -14.75 -3.91 6.08
C LYS A 155 -15.57 -4.68 5.08
N ASP A 156 -15.77 -4.12 3.90
CA ASP A 156 -16.60 -4.73 2.87
C ASP A 156 -15.96 -4.58 1.49
N LEU A 157 -14.94 -5.42 1.21
CA LEU A 157 -14.34 -5.51 -0.13
C LEU A 157 -15.32 -6.07 -1.17
N SER A 158 -16.38 -6.76 -0.76
CA SER A 158 -17.39 -7.28 -1.68
C SER A 158 -18.16 -6.18 -2.41
N LYS A 159 -18.15 -4.95 -1.89
CA LYS A 159 -18.69 -3.76 -2.56
C LYS A 159 -17.89 -3.35 -3.80
N TYR A 160 -16.61 -3.70 -3.84
CA TYR A 160 -15.75 -3.43 -4.99
C TYR A 160 -16.00 -4.51 -6.05
N LYS A 161 -16.86 -4.19 -7.01
CA LYS A 161 -17.22 -5.09 -8.12
C LYS A 161 -16.22 -4.94 -9.26
N ASP A 162 -16.22 -5.94 -10.13
CA ASP A 162 -15.51 -5.93 -11.41
C ASP A 162 -14.00 -5.62 -11.29
N GLY A 163 -13.37 -6.21 -10.27
CA GLY A 163 -11.94 -6.07 -10.05
C GLY A 163 -11.13 -6.86 -11.09
N ASP A 164 -10.15 -6.20 -11.71
CA ASP A 164 -9.12 -6.85 -12.50
C ASP A 164 -8.11 -7.50 -11.55
N ILE A 165 -8.11 -8.84 -11.48
CA ILE A 165 -7.26 -9.62 -10.58
C ILE A 165 -6.17 -10.30 -11.38
N SER A 166 -4.92 -10.12 -10.95
CA SER A 166 -3.77 -10.77 -11.57
C SER A 166 -2.94 -11.54 -10.55
N TYR A 167 -2.30 -12.60 -11.02
CA TYR A 167 -1.38 -13.43 -10.27
C TYR A 167 -0.20 -13.83 -11.14
N ASN A 168 1.01 -13.63 -10.62
CA ASN A 168 2.24 -14.15 -11.23
C ASN A 168 2.80 -15.25 -10.33
N PRO A 169 2.78 -16.55 -10.76
CA PRO A 169 3.30 -17.66 -9.97
C PRO A 169 4.82 -17.75 -9.96
N GLU A 170 5.52 -17.21 -10.97
CA GLU A 170 6.97 -17.28 -11.08
C GLU A 170 7.68 -16.36 -10.06
N VAL A 171 7.10 -15.19 -9.86
CA VAL A 171 7.47 -14.27 -8.77
C VAL A 171 6.22 -14.10 -7.95
N PRO A 172 5.99 -14.89 -6.89
CA PRO A 172 4.71 -14.92 -6.20
C PRO A 172 4.21 -13.54 -5.84
N SER A 173 3.41 -12.97 -6.75
CA SER A 173 2.82 -11.64 -6.60
C SER A 173 1.38 -11.66 -7.11
N TYR A 174 0.53 -10.90 -6.46
CA TYR A 174 -0.87 -10.82 -6.80
C TYR A 174 -1.40 -9.41 -6.61
N SER A 175 -2.37 -9.05 -7.42
CA SER A 175 -3.00 -7.72 -7.34
C SER A 175 -4.49 -7.79 -7.63
N ALA A 176 -5.20 -6.78 -7.12
CA ALA A 176 -6.58 -6.50 -7.47
C ALA A 176 -6.73 -5.01 -7.75
N LYS A 177 -7.39 -4.66 -8.86
CA LYS A 177 -7.68 -3.27 -9.24
C LYS A 177 -9.18 -3.05 -9.26
N TYR A 178 -9.63 -1.94 -8.73
CA TYR A 178 -11.03 -1.56 -8.69
C TYR A 178 -11.21 -0.11 -9.13
N GLN A 179 -12.24 0.18 -9.91
CA GLN A 179 -12.67 1.57 -10.13
C GLN A 179 -13.55 2.00 -8.96
N LEU A 180 -13.12 3.04 -8.25
CA LEU A 180 -13.91 3.59 -7.14
C LEU A 180 -14.81 4.73 -7.62
N THR A 181 -15.66 5.18 -6.72
CA THR A 181 -16.44 6.43 -6.87
C THR A 181 -15.96 7.48 -5.87
N ASN A 182 -16.35 8.73 -6.08
CA ASN A 182 -16.05 9.79 -5.10
C ASN A 182 -16.83 9.64 -3.79
N ASP A 183 -17.85 8.78 -3.77
CA ASP A 183 -18.64 8.46 -2.59
C ASP A 183 -18.01 7.40 -1.69
N ASP A 184 -17.00 6.70 -2.18
CA ASP A 184 -16.24 5.74 -1.37
C ASP A 184 -15.68 6.38 -0.11
N TYR A 185 -15.77 5.66 1.02
CA TYR A 185 -15.32 6.17 2.31
C TYR A 185 -13.85 6.56 2.30
N ASN A 186 -12.98 5.70 1.78
CA ASN A 186 -11.54 5.95 1.74
C ASN A 186 -11.20 7.13 0.84
N VAL A 187 -11.89 7.28 -0.28
CA VAL A 187 -11.72 8.42 -1.19
C VAL A 187 -12.10 9.74 -0.49
N LYS A 188 -13.23 9.76 0.21
CA LYS A 188 -13.64 10.93 1.02
C LYS A 188 -12.61 11.27 2.10
N GLN A 189 -12.04 10.27 2.77
CA GLN A 189 -11.01 10.47 3.78
C GLN A 189 -9.72 11.06 3.18
N LEU A 190 -9.29 10.57 2.01
CA LEU A 190 -8.12 11.11 1.31
C LEU A 190 -8.35 12.56 0.88
N ARG A 191 -9.49 12.88 0.28
CA ARG A 191 -9.84 14.25 -0.13
C ARG A 191 -9.93 15.23 1.04
N LYS A 192 -10.38 14.78 2.20
CA LYS A 192 -10.40 15.58 3.43
C LYS A 192 -9.01 15.93 3.93
N ARG A 193 -8.02 15.04 3.75
CA ARG A 193 -6.65 15.19 4.29
C ARG A 193 -5.67 15.80 3.31
N TYR A 194 -5.88 15.59 2.04
CA TYR A 194 -4.99 16.02 0.97
C TYR A 194 -5.73 16.95 0.01
N ASN A 195 -5.08 18.04 -0.38
CA ASN A 195 -5.60 18.92 -1.42
C ASN A 195 -5.37 18.27 -2.80
N ILE A 196 -6.26 17.36 -3.19
CA ILE A 196 -6.17 16.60 -4.44
C ILE A 196 -6.73 17.43 -5.58
N PRO A 197 -5.89 17.92 -6.53
CA PRO A 197 -6.31 18.90 -7.54
C PRO A 197 -7.05 18.26 -8.73
N THR A 198 -7.97 17.36 -8.46
CA THR A 198 -8.84 16.73 -9.48
C THR A 198 -10.13 16.22 -8.84
N ASN A 199 -11.22 16.28 -9.61
CA ASN A 199 -12.51 15.68 -9.22
C ASN A 199 -12.70 14.24 -9.73
N LYS A 200 -11.72 13.67 -10.43
CA LYS A 200 -11.80 12.29 -10.92
C LYS A 200 -11.77 11.32 -9.74
N ALA A 201 -12.66 10.33 -9.80
CA ALA A 201 -12.62 9.22 -8.86
C ALA A 201 -11.41 8.32 -9.15
N PRO A 202 -10.72 7.80 -8.13
CA PRO A 202 -9.50 7.04 -8.32
C PRO A 202 -9.77 5.57 -8.69
N LYS A 203 -8.73 4.93 -9.23
CA LYS A 203 -8.59 3.48 -9.22
C LYS A 203 -7.89 3.07 -7.93
N LEU A 204 -8.38 2.02 -7.29
CA LEU A 204 -7.72 1.36 -6.17
C LEU A 204 -6.91 0.18 -6.70
N LEU A 205 -5.63 0.13 -6.35
CA LEU A 205 -4.75 -1.01 -6.59
C LEU A 205 -4.33 -1.60 -5.25
N LEU A 206 -4.62 -2.88 -5.06
CA LEU A 206 -4.11 -3.70 -3.96
C LEU A 206 -3.01 -4.61 -4.50
N LYS A 207 -1.82 -4.60 -3.91
CA LYS A 207 -0.71 -5.49 -4.25
C LYS A 207 -0.20 -6.25 -3.04
N GLY A 208 0.06 -7.54 -3.25
CA GLY A 208 0.74 -8.40 -2.28
C GLY A 208 1.80 -9.26 -2.95
N THR A 209 2.80 -9.69 -2.19
CA THR A 209 3.85 -10.61 -2.60
C THR A 209 3.94 -11.77 -1.60
N GLY A 210 4.53 -12.89 -2.04
CA GLY A 210 4.68 -14.06 -1.20
C GLY A 210 3.56 -15.08 -1.34
N ASN A 211 3.57 -16.07 -0.45
CA ASN A 211 2.60 -17.15 -0.48
C ASN A 211 1.21 -16.68 0.01
N LEU A 212 0.20 -16.85 -0.82
CA LEU A 212 -1.19 -16.51 -0.48
C LEU A 212 -1.69 -17.22 0.78
N LYS A 213 -1.24 -18.44 1.04
CA LYS A 213 -1.67 -19.22 2.21
C LYS A 213 -1.03 -18.77 3.52
N GLY A 214 0.21 -18.26 3.46
CA GLY A 214 1.00 -17.89 4.65
C GLY A 214 0.80 -16.45 5.09
N SER A 215 0.65 -15.53 4.15
CA SER A 215 0.68 -14.11 4.45
C SER A 215 -0.67 -13.59 4.95
N SER A 216 -0.83 -13.54 6.24
CA SER A 216 -1.99 -12.86 6.83
C SER A 216 -1.84 -11.36 6.88
N ILE A 217 -0.64 -10.87 7.21
CA ILE A 217 -0.30 -9.46 7.35
C ILE A 217 1.14 -9.30 6.86
N GLY A 218 1.42 -8.29 6.07
CA GLY A 218 2.76 -7.97 5.63
C GLY A 218 2.83 -7.70 4.13
N TYR A 219 3.87 -7.10 3.70
CA TYR A 219 4.23 -6.68 2.36
C TYR A 219 3.06 -6.42 1.40
N LYS A 220 2.22 -5.45 1.76
CA LYS A 220 1.06 -5.04 0.97
C LYS A 220 1.21 -3.57 0.59
N LYS A 221 0.87 -3.27 -0.65
CA LYS A 221 0.76 -1.90 -1.14
C LYS A 221 -0.69 -1.61 -1.47
N ILE A 222 -1.17 -0.48 -0.99
CA ILE A 222 -2.46 0.10 -1.36
C ILE A 222 -2.15 1.38 -2.13
N GLU A 223 -2.76 1.55 -3.31
CA GLU A 223 -2.60 2.77 -4.09
C GLU A 223 -3.93 3.26 -4.63
N PHE A 224 -4.20 4.54 -4.45
CA PHE A 224 -5.33 5.24 -5.03
C PHE A 224 -4.80 6.15 -6.14
N THR A 225 -5.01 5.77 -7.39
CA THR A 225 -4.55 6.53 -8.56
C THR A 225 -5.69 7.38 -9.09
N PHE A 226 -5.63 8.70 -8.88
CA PHE A 226 -6.62 9.68 -9.34
C PHE A 226 -6.37 10.10 -10.78
N VAL A 227 -5.11 10.29 -11.16
CA VAL A 227 -4.68 10.62 -12.52
C VAL A 227 -3.39 9.87 -12.83
N GLU A 228 -3.35 9.25 -14.00
CA GLU A 228 -2.17 8.59 -14.57
C GLU A 228 -2.13 8.89 -16.05
N LYS A 229 -1.35 9.88 -16.44
CA LYS A 229 -1.08 10.21 -17.85
C LYS A 229 0.26 10.91 -17.99
N LYS A 230 0.79 10.98 -19.21
CA LYS A 230 2.07 11.63 -19.48
C LYS A 230 2.09 13.06 -18.94
N GLY A 231 2.96 13.31 -17.98
CA GLY A 231 3.18 14.64 -17.38
C GLY A 231 2.14 15.09 -16.35
N GLU A 232 1.17 14.24 -15.99
CA GLU A 232 0.23 14.52 -14.90
C GLU A 232 -0.07 13.22 -14.16
N ASN A 233 0.39 13.13 -12.90
CA ASN A 233 0.22 11.95 -12.06
C ASN A 233 -0.21 12.38 -10.67
N ILE A 234 -1.30 11.81 -10.18
CA ILE A 234 -1.83 12.09 -8.84
C ILE A 234 -2.20 10.76 -8.22
N TYR A 235 -1.47 10.36 -7.19
CA TYR A 235 -1.73 9.10 -6.51
C TYR A 235 -1.35 9.16 -5.03
N PHE A 236 -2.08 8.41 -4.22
CA PHE A 236 -1.77 8.16 -2.83
C PHE A 236 -1.30 6.71 -2.69
N SER A 237 -0.23 6.50 -1.93
CA SER A 237 0.30 5.17 -1.62
C SER A 237 0.35 4.94 -0.12
N ASP A 238 -0.04 3.73 0.30
CA ASP A 238 0.12 3.22 1.65
C ASP A 238 0.79 1.85 1.62
N GLY A 239 1.56 1.56 2.64
CA GLY A 239 2.23 0.28 2.82
C GLY A 239 2.38 -0.07 4.29
N LEU A 240 2.09 -1.33 4.59
CA LEU A 240 2.34 -1.94 5.88
C LEU A 240 3.16 -3.21 5.64
N HIS A 241 4.42 -3.15 6.04
CA HIS A 241 5.41 -4.19 5.79
C HIS A 241 5.97 -4.72 7.11
N PHE A 242 6.16 -6.04 7.19
CA PHE A 242 6.75 -6.69 8.35
C PHE A 242 8.09 -7.32 7.97
N ASN A 243 9.14 -6.88 8.65
CA ASN A 243 10.46 -7.52 8.60
C ASN A 243 10.55 -8.48 9.79
N PRO A 244 10.65 -9.80 9.54
CA PRO A 244 10.62 -10.81 10.61
C PRO A 244 11.87 -10.81 11.48
N SER A 245 13.01 -10.33 10.96
CA SER A 245 14.28 -10.18 11.68
C SER A 245 15.01 -8.95 11.17
N GLU A 246 15.84 -8.34 12.02
CA GLU A 246 16.78 -7.32 11.55
C GLU A 246 17.88 -8.00 10.74
N ASP A 247 18.23 -7.43 9.59
CA ASP A 247 19.40 -7.83 8.83
C ASP A 247 20.64 -7.58 9.68
N LYS A 248 21.41 -8.63 9.96
CA LYS A 248 22.65 -8.58 10.74
C LYS A 248 23.82 -8.21 9.87
#